data_d06b426aabd032b20282f20ff4c5df3e
#
_entry.id   d06b426aabd032b20282f20ff4c5df3e
#
_cell.length_a   1.000
_cell.length_b   1.000
_cell.length_c   1.000
_cell.angle_alpha   90.00
_cell.angle_beta   90.00
_cell.angle_gamma   90.00
#
_symmetry.space_group_name_H-M   'P 1'
#
loop_
_entity.id
_entity.type
_entity.pdbx_description
1 polymer ?
#
loop_
_entity_poly.entity_id
_entity_poly.type
_entity_poly.pdbx_seq_one_letter_code
_entity_poly.pdbx_strand_id
1 'polypeptide(L)'
;MSDTLEYQQDSTLLRATFANDQLTGETRIEENGRLLAVLRYQQGVLNGMMDRWHPNGQLAMQQAYREGKPDGIARYFTEDGGLLREEQWLNGQLHGECRSFYPSGQLQLREQWLQGLRYSLSEQFYPDGTLAQRLSYEKGIMKGEAQRWLPDGRAIDARGKAQSRMSKWTERL
;
A
#
# COMPACT_ATOMS: atom_id res chain seq x y z
N MET A 1 8.43 34.19 -14.05
CA MET A 1 7.69 33.54 -15.16
C MET A 1 7.86 32.04 -15.01
N SER A 2 6.83 31.26 -15.29
CA SER A 2 6.94 29.80 -15.35
C SER A 2 6.85 29.40 -16.82
N ASP A 3 7.75 28.57 -17.27
CA ASP A 3 7.81 28.07 -18.64
C ASP A 3 7.40 26.61 -18.66
N THR A 4 6.57 26.22 -19.62
CA THR A 4 6.21 24.83 -19.84
C THR A 4 7.05 24.29 -20.98
N LEU A 5 7.75 23.19 -20.72
CA LEU A 5 8.52 22.45 -21.73
C LEU A 5 7.78 21.15 -22.08
N GLU A 6 7.76 20.87 -23.38
CA GLU A 6 7.32 19.59 -23.90
C GLU A 6 8.51 18.87 -24.52
N TYR A 7 8.70 17.63 -24.12
CA TYR A 7 9.70 16.73 -24.68
C TYR A 7 9.03 15.47 -25.17
N GLN A 8 9.24 15.12 -26.44
CA GLN A 8 8.69 13.92 -27.04
C GLN A 8 9.81 13.01 -27.50
N GLN A 9 9.74 11.75 -27.12
CA GLN A 9 10.60 10.68 -27.61
C GLN A 9 9.73 9.45 -27.92
N ASP A 10 9.76 9.03 -29.18
CA ASP A 10 8.92 7.95 -29.69
C ASP A 10 7.43 8.21 -29.39
N SER A 11 6.77 7.32 -28.67
CA SER A 11 5.37 7.44 -28.26
C SER A 11 5.17 8.16 -26.92
N THR A 12 6.26 8.54 -26.25
CA THR A 12 6.21 9.16 -24.90
C THR A 12 6.31 10.67 -25.02
N LEU A 13 5.37 11.37 -24.42
CA LEU A 13 5.32 12.82 -24.28
C LEU A 13 5.45 13.20 -22.82
N LEU A 14 6.42 14.04 -22.51
CA LEU A 14 6.61 14.63 -21.19
C LEU A 14 6.29 16.12 -21.25
N ARG A 15 5.39 16.59 -20.39
CA ARG A 15 5.10 18.00 -20.16
C ARG A 15 5.48 18.38 -18.75
N ALA A 16 6.34 19.38 -18.61
CA ALA A 16 6.84 19.83 -17.32
C ALA A 16 6.87 21.36 -17.25
N THR A 17 6.58 21.89 -16.07
CA THR A 17 6.62 23.33 -15.80
C THR A 17 7.87 23.64 -14.98
N PHE A 18 8.55 24.74 -15.37
CA PHE A 18 9.75 25.24 -14.72
C PHE A 18 9.54 26.66 -14.21
N ALA A 19 10.13 26.97 -13.05
CA ALA A 19 10.30 28.32 -12.55
C ALA A 19 11.72 28.44 -11.98
N ASN A 20 12.45 29.49 -12.39
CA ASN A 20 13.85 29.71 -12.00
C ASN A 20 14.73 28.46 -12.24
N ASP A 21 14.61 27.86 -13.41
CA ASP A 21 15.33 26.65 -13.87
C ASP A 21 15.05 25.39 -13.00
N GLN A 22 14.01 25.39 -12.20
CA GLN A 22 13.58 24.27 -11.37
C GLN A 22 12.20 23.78 -11.74
N LEU A 23 12.00 22.46 -11.72
CA LEU A 23 10.67 21.85 -11.87
C LEU A 23 9.72 22.40 -10.80
N THR A 24 8.51 22.81 -11.23
CA THR A 24 7.46 23.30 -10.35
C THR A 24 6.09 22.91 -10.89
N GLY A 25 5.11 22.73 -9.99
CA GLY A 25 3.78 22.29 -10.39
C GLY A 25 3.72 20.87 -10.93
N GLU A 26 2.86 20.63 -11.89
CA GLU A 26 2.63 19.28 -12.43
C GLU A 26 3.59 18.97 -13.58
N THR A 27 4.15 17.75 -13.52
CA THR A 27 4.80 17.08 -14.64
C THR A 27 3.92 15.93 -15.08
N ARG A 28 3.56 15.89 -16.36
CA ARG A 28 2.71 14.87 -16.96
C ARG A 28 3.52 13.98 -17.89
N ILE A 29 3.30 12.68 -17.80
CA ILE A 29 3.89 11.67 -18.68
C ILE A 29 2.75 10.97 -19.41
N GLU A 30 2.76 11.03 -20.72
CA GLU A 30 1.80 10.38 -21.60
C GLU A 30 2.51 9.39 -22.53
N GLU A 31 1.88 8.29 -22.86
CA GLU A 31 2.35 7.34 -23.87
C GLU A 31 1.20 7.00 -24.84
N ASN A 32 1.46 7.12 -26.14
CA ASN A 32 0.42 6.95 -27.19
C ASN A 32 -0.82 7.83 -26.93
N GLY A 33 -0.63 9.05 -26.40
CA GLY A 33 -1.72 9.97 -26.06
C GLY A 33 -2.52 9.59 -24.79
N ARG A 34 -2.06 8.62 -24.02
CA ARG A 34 -2.69 8.20 -22.75
C ARG A 34 -1.85 8.66 -21.57
N LEU A 35 -2.51 9.25 -20.60
CA LEU A 35 -1.85 9.67 -19.35
C LEU A 35 -1.36 8.46 -18.57
N LEU A 36 -0.05 8.41 -18.28
CA LEU A 36 0.59 7.36 -17.47
C LEU A 36 0.86 7.81 -16.05
N ALA A 37 1.33 9.07 -15.90
CA ALA A 37 1.66 9.58 -14.58
C ALA A 37 1.52 11.10 -14.51
N VAL A 38 1.20 11.59 -13.30
CA VAL A 38 1.30 12.99 -12.89
C VAL A 38 2.13 13.07 -11.63
N LEU A 39 3.19 13.86 -11.69
CA LEU A 39 4.08 14.13 -10.56
C LEU A 39 3.97 15.61 -10.20
N ARG A 40 4.06 15.95 -8.94
CA ARG A 40 3.98 17.33 -8.47
C ARG A 40 5.29 17.74 -7.82
N TYR A 41 5.87 18.81 -8.35
CA TYR A 41 7.16 19.33 -7.92
C TYR A 41 7.03 20.72 -7.30
N GLN A 42 7.88 20.97 -6.33
CA GLN A 42 8.10 22.28 -5.73
C GLN A 42 9.60 22.54 -5.64
N GLN A 43 10.08 23.59 -6.32
CA GLN A 43 11.51 23.96 -6.34
C GLN A 43 12.44 22.78 -6.71
N GLY A 44 12.10 22.04 -7.78
CA GLY A 44 12.86 20.90 -8.27
C GLY A 44 12.69 19.60 -7.46
N VAL A 45 11.96 19.63 -6.36
CA VAL A 45 11.75 18.47 -5.46
C VAL A 45 10.34 17.95 -5.57
N LEU A 46 10.17 16.63 -5.64
CA LEU A 46 8.87 15.97 -5.64
C LEU A 46 8.15 16.25 -4.32
N ASN A 47 7.00 16.94 -4.40
CA ASN A 47 6.22 17.37 -3.23
C ASN A 47 4.74 17.43 -3.59
N GLY A 48 3.92 16.63 -2.92
CA GLY A 48 2.50 16.45 -3.22
C GLY A 48 2.16 15.04 -3.67
N MET A 49 1.01 14.85 -4.30
CA MET A 49 0.56 13.56 -4.79
C MET A 49 1.24 13.20 -6.11
N MET A 50 1.72 11.97 -6.22
CA MET A 50 2.06 11.31 -7.46
C MET A 50 0.92 10.35 -7.80
N ASP A 51 0.38 10.47 -9.00
CA ASP A 51 -0.67 9.61 -9.52
C ASP A 51 -0.15 8.84 -10.74
N ARG A 52 -0.50 7.56 -10.85
CA ARG A 52 -0.20 6.71 -12.00
C ARG A 52 -1.45 6.01 -12.47
N TRP A 53 -1.56 5.77 -13.77
CA TRP A 53 -2.70 5.12 -14.40
C TRP A 53 -2.30 3.83 -15.08
N HIS A 54 -3.21 2.88 -15.12
CA HIS A 54 -3.15 1.69 -15.94
C HIS A 54 -3.35 2.05 -17.43
N PRO A 55 -2.92 1.19 -18.37
CA PRO A 55 -3.14 1.43 -19.80
C PRO A 55 -4.62 1.60 -20.20
N ASN A 56 -5.56 1.07 -19.40
CA ASN A 56 -7.00 1.25 -19.61
C ASN A 56 -7.54 2.61 -19.11
N GLY A 57 -6.68 3.46 -18.51
CA GLY A 57 -7.03 4.78 -17.99
C GLY A 57 -7.56 4.80 -16.55
N GLN A 58 -7.67 3.64 -15.91
CA GLN A 58 -8.01 3.57 -14.49
C GLN A 58 -6.80 3.93 -13.62
N LEU A 59 -7.05 4.54 -12.48
CA LEU A 59 -6.00 4.87 -11.52
C LEU A 59 -5.32 3.57 -11.03
N ALA A 60 -3.99 3.51 -11.14
CA ALA A 60 -3.18 2.37 -10.72
C ALA A 60 -2.56 2.58 -9.33
N MET A 61 -2.14 3.83 -9.05
CA MET A 61 -1.46 4.15 -7.80
C MET A 61 -1.60 5.64 -7.48
N GLN A 62 -1.71 5.95 -6.20
CA GLN A 62 -1.51 7.28 -5.62
C GLN A 62 -0.50 7.19 -4.49
N GLN A 63 0.44 8.11 -4.44
CA GLN A 63 1.46 8.18 -3.40
C GLN A 63 1.71 9.63 -3.00
N ALA A 64 1.60 9.92 -1.72
CA ALA A 64 1.99 11.24 -1.21
C ALA A 64 3.50 11.35 -1.03
N TYR A 65 4.05 12.51 -1.42
CA TYR A 65 5.47 12.84 -1.27
C TYR A 65 5.64 14.15 -0.52
N ARG A 66 6.68 14.22 0.28
CA ARG A 66 7.17 15.43 0.93
C ARG A 66 8.69 15.47 0.83
N GLU A 67 9.24 16.59 0.33
CA GLU A 67 10.69 16.78 0.18
C GLU A 67 11.39 15.60 -0.53
N GLY A 68 10.78 15.09 -1.61
CA GLY A 68 11.31 14.00 -2.42
C GLY A 68 11.16 12.60 -1.83
N LYS A 69 10.57 12.46 -0.64
CA LYS A 69 10.38 11.17 0.02
C LYS A 69 8.90 10.80 0.12
N PRO A 70 8.54 9.51 0.01
CA PRO A 70 7.22 9.05 0.39
C PRO A 70 6.86 9.51 1.81
N ASP A 71 5.75 10.22 1.96
CA ASP A 71 5.26 10.74 3.25
C ASP A 71 3.75 10.90 3.17
N GLY A 72 3.01 10.13 3.96
CA GLY A 72 1.56 10.04 3.89
C GLY A 72 1.08 8.69 3.36
N ILE A 73 -0.08 8.68 2.73
CA ILE A 73 -0.74 7.44 2.30
C ILE A 73 -0.36 7.11 0.86
N ALA A 74 -0.05 5.82 0.60
CA ALA A 74 0.00 5.22 -0.72
C ALA A 74 -1.20 4.30 -0.92
N ARG A 75 -1.82 4.32 -2.11
CA ARG A 75 -2.89 3.42 -2.53
C ARG A 75 -2.57 2.80 -3.88
N TYR A 76 -2.84 1.51 -4.00
CA TYR A 76 -2.64 0.73 -5.20
C TYR A 76 -3.96 0.12 -5.61
N PHE A 77 -4.27 0.14 -6.89
CA PHE A 77 -5.55 -0.29 -7.43
C PHE A 77 -5.38 -1.31 -8.54
N THR A 78 -6.39 -2.14 -8.73
CA THR A 78 -6.51 -3.06 -9.88
C THR A 78 -6.92 -2.29 -11.14
N GLU A 79 -6.84 -2.94 -12.32
CA GLU A 79 -7.29 -2.37 -13.60
C GLU A 79 -8.80 -2.10 -13.66
N ASP A 80 -9.60 -2.74 -12.81
CA ASP A 80 -11.04 -2.52 -12.62
C ASP A 80 -11.37 -1.54 -11.48
N GLY A 81 -10.32 -0.92 -10.87
CA GLY A 81 -10.46 0.14 -9.87
C GLY A 81 -10.61 -0.34 -8.43
N GLY A 82 -10.55 -1.66 -8.18
CA GLY A 82 -10.56 -2.21 -6.82
C GLY A 82 -9.31 -1.83 -6.04
N LEU A 83 -9.45 -1.50 -4.76
CA LEU A 83 -8.31 -1.23 -3.88
C LEU A 83 -7.57 -2.54 -3.56
N LEU A 84 -6.28 -2.62 -3.95
CA LEU A 84 -5.40 -3.75 -3.68
C LEU A 84 -4.64 -3.60 -2.37
N ARG A 85 -4.12 -2.39 -2.13
CA ARG A 85 -3.23 -2.14 -1.00
C ARG A 85 -3.27 -0.68 -0.58
N GLU A 86 -3.18 -0.44 0.72
CA GLU A 86 -2.96 0.87 1.33
C GLU A 86 -1.78 0.80 2.29
N GLU A 87 -0.89 1.77 2.22
CA GLU A 87 0.32 1.86 3.03
C GLU A 87 0.43 3.23 3.67
N GLN A 88 0.99 3.29 4.86
CA GLN A 88 1.36 4.54 5.52
C GLN A 88 2.87 4.71 5.49
N TRP A 89 3.30 5.89 5.09
CA TRP A 89 4.70 6.26 4.93
C TRP A 89 5.03 7.50 5.76
N LEU A 90 6.22 7.51 6.34
CA LEU A 90 6.77 8.66 7.06
C LEU A 90 8.25 8.79 6.70
N ASN A 91 8.63 9.94 6.13
CA ASN A 91 10.02 10.24 5.75
C ASN A 91 10.69 9.13 4.90
N GLY A 92 9.98 8.53 3.95
CA GLY A 92 10.50 7.49 3.06
C GLY A 92 10.52 6.08 3.63
N GLN A 93 9.94 5.86 4.80
CA GLN A 93 9.85 4.55 5.44
C GLN A 93 8.40 4.17 5.73
N LEU A 94 8.07 2.88 5.61
CA LEU A 94 6.78 2.36 6.07
C LEU A 94 6.60 2.64 7.56
N HIS A 95 5.47 3.24 7.94
CA HIS A 95 5.20 3.65 9.32
C HIS A 95 3.69 3.68 9.57
N GLY A 96 3.21 2.88 10.49
CA GLY A 96 1.78 2.74 10.76
C GLY A 96 1.19 1.47 10.15
N GLU A 97 -0.10 1.49 9.88
CA GLU A 97 -0.82 0.33 9.36
C GLU A 97 -0.70 0.22 7.84
N CYS A 98 -0.40 -0.99 7.36
CA CYS A 98 -0.49 -1.38 5.96
C CYS A 98 -1.57 -2.44 5.80
N ARG A 99 -2.42 -2.29 4.78
CA ARG A 99 -3.52 -3.20 4.48
C ARG A 99 -3.45 -3.69 3.04
N SER A 100 -3.71 -4.97 2.83
CA SER A 100 -3.94 -5.53 1.50
C SER A 100 -5.33 -6.14 1.44
N PHE A 101 -5.92 -6.15 0.26
CA PHE A 101 -7.30 -6.56 0.06
C PHE A 101 -7.38 -7.65 -1.02
N TYR A 102 -8.35 -8.53 -0.89
CA TYR A 102 -8.76 -9.44 -1.96
C TYR A 102 -9.43 -8.65 -3.10
N PRO A 103 -9.51 -9.21 -4.32
CA PRO A 103 -10.28 -8.59 -5.41
C PRO A 103 -11.74 -8.30 -5.06
N SER A 104 -12.30 -9.04 -4.13
CA SER A 104 -13.66 -8.82 -3.60
C SER A 104 -13.78 -7.62 -2.64
N GLY A 105 -12.64 -6.96 -2.30
CA GLY A 105 -12.58 -5.83 -1.38
C GLY A 105 -12.45 -6.20 0.10
N GLN A 106 -12.53 -7.50 0.45
CA GLN A 106 -12.30 -7.94 1.82
C GLN A 106 -10.83 -7.81 2.21
N LEU A 107 -10.58 -7.50 3.49
CA LEU A 107 -9.24 -7.43 4.05
C LEU A 107 -8.54 -8.79 3.95
N GLN A 108 -7.37 -8.83 3.33
CA GLN A 108 -6.52 -10.02 3.20
C GLN A 108 -5.38 -10.03 4.20
N LEU A 109 -4.72 -8.88 4.39
CA LEU A 109 -3.56 -8.74 5.25
C LEU A 109 -3.59 -7.39 5.96
N ARG A 110 -3.28 -7.37 7.24
CA ARG A 110 -3.05 -6.18 8.04
C ARG A 110 -1.71 -6.29 8.75
N GLU A 111 -0.87 -5.30 8.58
CA GLU A 111 0.47 -5.25 9.17
C GLU A 111 0.70 -3.92 9.88
N GLN A 112 1.48 -3.95 10.94
CA GLN A 112 1.97 -2.75 11.62
C GLN A 112 3.46 -2.56 11.34
N TRP A 113 3.82 -1.34 10.98
CA TRP A 113 5.17 -0.97 10.61
C TRP A 113 5.67 0.21 11.44
N LEU A 114 6.93 0.17 11.83
CA LEU A 114 7.61 1.24 12.55
C LEU A 114 9.01 1.43 11.94
N GLN A 115 9.23 2.61 11.34
CA GLN A 115 10.51 2.97 10.72
C GLN A 115 11.03 1.90 9.74
N GLY A 116 10.18 1.43 8.84
CA GLY A 116 10.51 0.44 7.81
C GLY A 116 10.62 -1.01 8.30
N LEU A 117 10.38 -1.27 9.58
CA LEU A 117 10.42 -2.60 10.17
C LEU A 117 9.02 -3.05 10.61
N ARG A 118 8.70 -4.34 10.41
CA ARG A 118 7.47 -4.92 10.98
C ARG A 118 7.50 -4.80 12.49
N TYR A 119 6.39 -4.33 13.03
CA TYR A 119 6.22 -4.10 14.46
C TYR A 119 4.84 -4.58 14.91
N SER A 120 4.73 -5.14 16.12
CA SER A 120 3.47 -5.65 16.67
C SER A 120 2.88 -6.81 15.82
N LEU A 121 1.62 -6.74 15.41
CA LEU A 121 0.91 -7.84 14.78
C LEU A 121 0.92 -7.73 13.26
N SER A 122 1.03 -8.90 12.61
CA SER A 122 0.70 -9.14 11.22
C SER A 122 -0.42 -10.18 11.19
N GLU A 123 -1.55 -9.85 10.57
CA GLU A 123 -2.75 -10.69 10.55
C GLU A 123 -3.21 -10.91 9.12
N GLN A 124 -3.38 -12.18 8.76
CA GLN A 124 -3.92 -12.60 7.47
C GLN A 124 -5.32 -13.16 7.68
N PHE A 125 -6.20 -12.83 6.77
CA PHE A 125 -7.61 -13.22 6.80
C PHE A 125 -7.96 -14.06 5.58
N TYR A 126 -8.94 -14.95 5.73
CA TYR A 126 -9.60 -15.63 4.63
C TYR A 126 -10.55 -14.69 3.87
N PRO A 127 -10.98 -15.05 2.63
CA PRO A 127 -11.91 -14.21 1.87
C PRO A 127 -13.25 -13.95 2.54
N ASP A 128 -13.66 -14.78 3.51
CA ASP A 128 -14.86 -14.59 4.33
C ASP A 128 -14.67 -13.65 5.54
N GLY A 129 -13.42 -13.13 5.72
CA GLY A 129 -13.04 -12.27 6.83
C GLY A 129 -12.61 -13.00 8.10
N THR A 130 -12.65 -14.34 8.12
CA THR A 130 -12.14 -15.14 9.24
C THR A 130 -10.63 -15.00 9.35
N LEU A 131 -10.10 -14.84 10.56
CA LEU A 131 -8.66 -14.79 10.80
C LEU A 131 -8.01 -16.12 10.41
N ALA A 132 -7.02 -16.08 9.52
CA ALA A 132 -6.28 -17.26 9.05
C ALA A 132 -4.96 -17.43 9.78
N GLN A 133 -4.23 -16.33 10.00
CA GLN A 133 -2.92 -16.35 10.64
C GLN A 133 -2.67 -15.06 11.41
N ARG A 134 -1.95 -15.17 12.51
CA ARG A 134 -1.41 -14.03 13.28
C ARG A 134 0.05 -14.31 13.62
N LEU A 135 0.89 -13.30 13.33
CA LEU A 135 2.31 -13.28 13.64
C LEU A 135 2.57 -12.05 14.53
N SER A 136 3.51 -12.17 15.44
CA SER A 136 3.99 -11.03 16.25
C SER A 136 5.39 -10.66 15.85
N TYR A 137 5.68 -9.37 15.75
CA TYR A 137 6.98 -8.84 15.37
C TYR A 137 7.48 -7.79 16.36
N GLU A 138 8.79 -7.80 16.56
CA GLU A 138 9.51 -6.73 17.26
C GLU A 138 10.76 -6.39 16.46
N LYS A 139 10.89 -5.13 16.05
CA LYS A 139 12.02 -4.63 15.24
C LYS A 139 12.32 -5.50 14.01
N GLY A 140 11.28 -5.91 13.27
CA GLY A 140 11.37 -6.72 12.07
C GLY A 140 11.55 -8.23 12.31
N ILE A 141 11.78 -8.66 13.55
CA ILE A 141 12.01 -10.07 13.91
C ILE A 141 10.71 -10.68 14.43
N MET A 142 10.33 -11.83 13.86
CA MET A 142 9.18 -12.59 14.36
C MET A 142 9.42 -13.08 15.79
N LYS A 143 8.43 -12.89 16.64
CA LYS A 143 8.43 -13.31 18.05
C LYS A 143 7.42 -14.43 18.27
N GLY A 144 7.87 -15.49 18.93
CA GLY A 144 7.03 -16.63 19.24
C GLY A 144 6.63 -17.44 18.01
N GLU A 145 5.57 -18.22 18.14
CA GLU A 145 5.06 -19.09 17.10
C GLU A 145 3.91 -18.41 16.33
N ALA A 146 3.76 -18.78 15.05
CA ALA A 146 2.63 -18.38 14.26
C ALA A 146 1.33 -19.01 14.78
N GLN A 147 0.36 -18.20 15.11
CA GLN A 147 -0.99 -18.66 15.41
C GLN A 147 -1.77 -18.82 14.10
N ARG A 148 -2.49 -19.94 13.93
CA ARG A 148 -3.22 -20.25 12.72
C ARG A 148 -4.62 -20.75 13.02
N TRP A 149 -5.56 -20.49 12.13
CA TRP A 149 -6.94 -20.88 12.23
C TRP A 149 -7.43 -21.49 10.92
N LEU A 150 -8.39 -22.40 11.02
CA LEU A 150 -9.15 -22.88 9.86
C LEU A 150 -10.23 -21.86 9.46
N PRO A 151 -10.81 -21.96 8.24
CA PRO A 151 -11.91 -21.09 7.82
C PRO A 151 -13.12 -21.13 8.74
N ASP A 152 -13.34 -22.24 9.46
CA ASP A 152 -14.43 -22.36 10.46
C ASP A 152 -14.09 -21.72 11.83
N GLY A 153 -12.93 -21.02 11.93
CA GLY A 153 -12.46 -20.30 13.12
C GLY A 153 -11.80 -21.17 14.18
N ARG A 154 -11.63 -22.48 13.95
CA ARG A 154 -10.90 -23.35 14.89
C ARG A 154 -9.40 -23.10 14.81
N ALA A 155 -8.75 -22.93 15.97
CA ALA A 155 -7.30 -22.81 16.03
C ALA A 155 -6.62 -24.13 15.60
N ILE A 156 -5.44 -24.01 15.01
CA ILE A 156 -4.58 -25.13 14.60
C ILE A 156 -3.43 -25.19 15.60
N ASP A 157 -3.21 -26.36 16.18
CA ASP A 157 -2.08 -26.60 17.09
C ASP A 157 -0.72 -26.68 16.35
N ALA A 158 0.38 -26.74 17.11
CA ALA A 158 1.73 -26.82 16.55
C ALA A 158 1.96 -28.09 15.68
N ARG A 159 1.09 -29.09 15.76
CA ARG A 159 1.13 -30.33 14.96
C ARG A 159 0.26 -30.24 13.71
N GLY A 160 -0.39 -29.08 13.46
CA GLY A 160 -1.27 -28.87 12.32
C GLY A 160 -2.68 -29.45 12.51
N LYS A 161 -3.07 -29.88 13.72
CA LYS A 161 -4.41 -30.40 14.01
C LYS A 161 -5.34 -29.28 14.48
N ALA A 162 -6.57 -29.31 13.98
CA ALA A 162 -7.61 -28.44 14.48
C ALA A 162 -7.94 -28.75 15.96
N GLN A 163 -7.93 -27.71 16.78
CA GLN A 163 -8.42 -27.84 18.15
C GLN A 163 -9.92 -28.07 18.15
N SER A 164 -10.42 -28.91 19.09
CA SER A 164 -11.86 -29.07 19.28
C SER A 164 -12.48 -27.72 19.65
N ARG A 165 -13.72 -27.45 19.20
CA ARG A 165 -14.48 -26.33 19.74
C ARG A 165 -14.63 -26.56 21.24
N MET A 166 -13.87 -25.86 22.07
CA MET A 166 -14.16 -25.78 23.49
C MET A 166 -15.56 -25.17 23.63
N SER A 167 -16.49 -25.94 24.18
CA SER A 167 -17.77 -25.39 24.55
C SER A 167 -17.51 -24.26 25.56
N LYS A 168 -18.07 -23.07 25.31
CA LYS A 168 -18.00 -21.89 26.20
C LYS A 168 -18.64 -22.08 27.57
N TRP A 169 -18.74 -23.32 28.07
CA TRP A 169 -19.50 -23.68 29.27
C TRP A 169 -18.64 -23.91 30.50
N THR A 170 -17.32 -23.73 30.49
CA THR A 170 -16.45 -24.05 31.64
C THR A 170 -15.87 -22.80 32.35
N GLU A 171 -16.33 -21.60 32.09
CA GLU A 171 -15.90 -20.41 32.85
C GLU A 171 -17.01 -19.77 33.69
N ARG A 172 -17.90 -20.59 34.25
CA ARG A 172 -18.80 -20.17 35.32
C ARG A 172 -18.89 -21.26 36.38
N LEU A 173 -17.85 -21.39 37.18
CA LEU A 173 -17.94 -21.92 38.56
C LEU A 173 -16.90 -21.18 39.40
#